data_7c6185f2330045e6a76ab2dc363f743a
#
_entry.id   7c6185f2330045e6a76ab2dc363f743a
#
_cell.length_a   1.000
_cell.length_b   1.000
_cell.length_c   1.000
_cell.angle_alpha   90.00
_cell.angle_beta   90.00
_cell.angle_gamma   90.00
#
_symmetry.space_group_name_H-M   'P 1'
#
loop_
_entity.id
_entity.type
_entity.pdbx_description
1 polymer ?
#
loop_
_entity_poly.entity_id
_entity_poly.type
_entity_poly.pdbx_seq_one_letter_code
_entity_poly.pdbx_strand_id
1 'polypeptide(L)'
;MSLAFLHAHDSAEAHRDAVWGVKWTAADAVVSISADGSIKKWDSTSGQVASSQPSHTLGLVSLDTDTTGQKALYNTLEGLTCLWDLENGEVVGKFESYARTASESSEPAWSVSLNPNGQTYAATGGSGNVSIHSAEPSSFGQRQSVLSSGRNKFGMFCKHSPDGTRVAMSSEAGQIYIFDLAAEKLLSTYTSHAMAVRSLAWSPDSQLLVSASEDKRLIIHDVRYSASGKPGSGAVATLTGHSSWVLSVDVSPDARLALSGSADKTVKVWDLTARAAVSTIQETGEVWGVSWRPRPPQHGSAGEFVSAGEDGIVRWWRGAGAS
;
A
#
# COMPACT_ATOMS: atom_id res chain seq x y z
N MET A 1 5.92 19.25 18.32
CA MET A 1 4.64 19.09 19.07
C MET A 1 4.32 17.61 19.12
N SER A 2 3.80 17.10 20.23
CA SER A 2 3.27 15.73 20.31
C SER A 2 1.81 15.77 19.86
N LEU A 3 1.42 14.85 18.96
CA LEU A 3 0.02 14.64 18.57
C LEU A 3 -0.53 13.46 19.38
N ALA A 4 -1.77 13.57 19.81
CA ALA A 4 -2.46 12.47 20.47
C ALA A 4 -3.50 11.87 19.50
N PHE A 5 -3.54 10.55 19.41
CA PHE A 5 -4.58 9.80 18.72
C PHE A 5 -5.31 8.93 19.72
N LEU A 6 -6.61 8.91 19.62
CA LEU A 6 -7.50 8.16 20.48
C LEU A 6 -8.03 6.96 19.72
N HIS A 7 -8.06 5.81 20.39
CA HIS A 7 -8.77 4.64 19.89
C HIS A 7 -10.26 4.97 19.75
N ALA A 8 -10.81 4.76 18.57
CA ALA A 8 -12.22 5.02 18.30
C ALA A 8 -13.06 3.75 18.53
N HIS A 9 -12.73 2.68 17.81
CA HIS A 9 -13.34 1.35 17.95
C HIS A 9 -12.51 0.30 17.24
N ASP A 10 -12.82 -0.96 17.52
CA ASP A 10 -12.32 -2.14 16.82
C ASP A 10 -13.36 -2.63 15.80
N SER A 11 -12.92 -3.47 14.85
CA SER A 11 -13.83 -4.24 14.00
C SER A 11 -14.71 -5.15 14.86
N ALA A 12 -16.00 -5.21 14.55
CA ALA A 12 -16.98 -6.01 15.29
C ALA A 12 -16.68 -7.52 15.23
N GLU A 13 -15.99 -7.94 14.19
CA GLU A 13 -15.50 -9.30 13.97
C GLU A 13 -14.02 -9.26 13.59
N ALA A 14 -13.21 -10.14 14.18
CA ALA A 14 -11.83 -10.32 13.75
C ALA A 14 -11.77 -11.17 12.47
N HIS A 15 -10.70 -11.03 11.70
CA HIS A 15 -10.27 -12.07 10.77
C HIS A 15 -9.78 -13.29 11.56
N ARG A 16 -9.75 -14.46 10.92
CA ARG A 16 -9.31 -15.71 11.58
C ARG A 16 -7.79 -15.84 11.65
N ASP A 17 -7.07 -14.99 10.91
CA ASP A 17 -5.62 -14.93 10.83
C ASP A 17 -5.18 -13.49 10.59
N ALA A 18 -3.88 -13.23 10.54
CA ALA A 18 -3.29 -11.91 10.39
C ALA A 18 -3.85 -11.13 9.19
N VAL A 19 -4.10 -9.85 9.39
CA VAL A 19 -4.50 -8.90 8.34
C VAL A 19 -3.24 -8.37 7.67
N TRP A 20 -3.02 -8.72 6.40
CA TRP A 20 -1.83 -8.33 5.65
C TRP A 20 -1.96 -6.99 4.93
N GLY A 21 -3.18 -6.49 4.77
CA GLY A 21 -3.41 -5.19 4.16
C GLY A 21 -4.73 -4.58 4.58
N VAL A 22 -4.74 -3.27 4.73
CA VAL A 22 -5.92 -2.47 5.02
C VAL A 22 -5.89 -1.18 4.22
N LYS A 23 -7.03 -0.76 3.70
CA LYS A 23 -7.21 0.51 2.99
C LYS A 23 -8.49 1.20 3.42
N TRP A 24 -8.39 2.47 3.79
CA TRP A 24 -9.54 3.34 3.92
C TRP A 24 -9.86 3.93 2.55
N THR A 25 -11.06 3.72 2.06
CA THR A 25 -11.47 4.13 0.70
C THR A 25 -12.00 5.56 0.68
N ALA A 26 -11.98 6.20 -0.49
CA ALA A 26 -12.55 7.52 -0.68
C ALA A 26 -14.07 7.57 -0.49
N ALA A 27 -14.76 6.43 -0.65
CA ALA A 27 -16.19 6.24 -0.34
C ALA A 27 -16.47 6.04 1.16
N ASP A 28 -15.46 6.26 2.02
CA ASP A 28 -15.56 6.18 3.48
C ASP A 28 -15.88 4.77 4.03
N ALA A 29 -15.44 3.74 3.35
CA ALA A 29 -15.41 2.38 3.84
C ALA A 29 -13.97 1.94 4.08
N VAL A 30 -13.77 0.90 4.87
CA VAL A 30 -12.46 0.27 5.05
C VAL A 30 -12.49 -1.11 4.40
N VAL A 31 -11.43 -1.47 3.69
CA VAL A 31 -11.25 -2.81 3.10
C VAL A 31 -10.02 -3.45 3.71
N SER A 32 -10.12 -4.70 4.10
CA SER A 32 -9.00 -5.48 4.64
C SER A 32 -8.86 -6.82 3.94
N ILE A 33 -7.64 -7.30 3.85
CA ILE A 33 -7.25 -8.63 3.34
C ILE A 33 -6.47 -9.40 4.40
N SER A 34 -6.67 -10.71 4.45
CA SER A 34 -6.07 -11.55 5.48
C SER A 34 -5.40 -12.81 4.93
N ALA A 35 -4.48 -13.33 5.73
CA ALA A 35 -3.87 -14.65 5.55
C ALA A 35 -4.90 -15.79 5.58
N ASP A 36 -6.08 -15.58 6.19
CA ASP A 36 -7.19 -16.54 6.19
C ASP A 36 -7.92 -16.67 4.83
N GLY A 37 -7.44 -15.97 3.79
CA GLY A 37 -8.02 -15.98 2.45
C GLY A 37 -9.23 -15.07 2.29
N SER A 38 -9.64 -14.31 3.30
CA SER A 38 -10.81 -13.45 3.24
C SER A 38 -10.47 -12.00 2.91
N ILE A 39 -11.38 -11.35 2.17
CA ILE A 39 -11.43 -9.90 2.00
C ILE A 39 -12.77 -9.41 2.56
N LYS A 40 -12.71 -8.35 3.37
CA LYS A 40 -13.89 -7.77 4.02
C LYS A 40 -13.94 -6.27 3.77
N LYS A 41 -15.15 -5.76 3.53
CA LYS A 41 -15.48 -4.33 3.54
C LYS A 41 -16.19 -4.00 4.84
N TRP A 42 -15.73 -2.97 5.51
CA TRP A 42 -16.23 -2.52 6.81
C TRP A 42 -16.91 -1.16 6.70
N ASP A 43 -17.97 -0.97 7.43
CA ASP A 43 -18.50 0.36 7.69
C ASP A 43 -17.57 1.11 8.64
N SER A 44 -17.08 2.27 8.22
CA SER A 44 -16.05 3.03 8.93
C SER A 44 -16.53 3.63 10.26
N THR A 45 -17.86 3.74 10.46
CA THR A 45 -18.45 4.34 11.66
C THR A 45 -18.72 3.30 12.74
N SER A 46 -19.22 2.12 12.34
CA SER A 46 -19.65 1.07 13.27
C SER A 46 -18.66 -0.08 13.42
N GLY A 47 -17.68 -0.21 12.49
CA GLY A 47 -16.78 -1.37 12.44
C GLY A 47 -17.46 -2.68 12.06
N GLN A 48 -18.72 -2.64 11.59
CA GLN A 48 -19.44 -3.82 11.13
C GLN A 48 -19.02 -4.24 9.72
N VAL A 49 -19.06 -5.54 9.43
CA VAL A 49 -18.87 -6.05 8.08
C VAL A 49 -20.02 -5.61 7.19
N ALA A 50 -19.76 -4.76 6.21
CA ALA A 50 -20.74 -4.32 5.24
C ALA A 50 -20.91 -5.33 4.09
N SER A 51 -19.79 -5.92 3.63
CA SER A 51 -19.78 -7.00 2.63
C SER A 51 -18.45 -7.76 2.67
N SER A 52 -18.45 -8.98 2.12
CA SER A 52 -17.24 -9.81 1.99
C SER A 52 -17.36 -10.70 0.77
N GLN A 53 -16.22 -11.17 0.26
CA GLN A 53 -16.17 -12.21 -0.77
C GLN A 53 -15.98 -13.58 -0.13
N PRO A 54 -16.39 -14.67 -0.81
CA PRO A 54 -16.01 -16.01 -0.40
C PRO A 54 -14.51 -16.13 -0.20
N SER A 55 -14.09 -16.78 0.89
CA SER A 55 -12.67 -16.94 1.20
C SER A 55 -11.96 -17.77 0.13
N HIS A 56 -10.78 -17.31 -0.26
CA HIS A 56 -9.85 -18.06 -1.10
C HIS A 56 -9.19 -19.17 -0.29
N THR A 57 -8.60 -20.16 -0.99
CA THR A 57 -7.94 -21.30 -0.35
C THR A 57 -6.66 -20.90 0.36
N LEU A 58 -5.94 -19.89 -0.20
CA LEU A 58 -4.71 -19.33 0.36
C LEU A 58 -4.89 -17.84 0.67
N GLY A 59 -3.97 -17.32 1.49
CA GLY A 59 -3.98 -15.92 1.94
C GLY A 59 -3.92 -14.89 0.82
N LEU A 60 -4.43 -13.71 1.10
CA LEU A 60 -4.37 -12.54 0.22
C LEU A 60 -3.13 -11.71 0.57
N VAL A 61 -2.37 -11.28 -0.43
CA VAL A 61 -1.04 -10.67 -0.20
C VAL A 61 -0.96 -9.17 -0.46
N SER A 62 -1.80 -8.62 -1.33
CA SER A 62 -1.76 -7.19 -1.65
C SER A 62 -3.16 -6.66 -1.94
N LEU A 63 -3.38 -5.40 -1.58
CA LEU A 63 -4.64 -4.68 -1.72
C LEU A 63 -4.38 -3.26 -2.18
N ASP A 64 -5.13 -2.83 -3.17
CA ASP A 64 -5.24 -1.43 -3.56
C ASP A 64 -6.69 -1.06 -3.87
N THR A 65 -7.02 0.24 -3.82
CA THR A 65 -8.35 0.76 -4.12
C THR A 65 -8.26 1.86 -5.15
N ASP A 66 -9.32 2.02 -5.91
CA ASP A 66 -9.44 3.13 -6.86
C ASP A 66 -9.63 4.47 -6.16
N THR A 67 -9.48 5.56 -6.90
CA THR A 67 -9.59 6.94 -6.39
C THR A 67 -11.00 7.32 -5.97
N THR A 68 -12.03 6.61 -6.46
CA THR A 68 -13.43 6.84 -6.08
C THR A 68 -13.82 6.05 -4.83
N GLY A 69 -13.06 5.02 -4.48
CA GLY A 69 -13.35 4.10 -3.38
C GLY A 69 -14.45 3.09 -3.70
N GLN A 70 -14.74 2.89 -4.99
CA GLN A 70 -15.77 1.95 -5.45
C GLN A 70 -15.21 0.58 -5.85
N LYS A 71 -13.89 0.48 -6.10
CA LYS A 71 -13.26 -0.77 -6.51
C LYS A 71 -12.07 -1.10 -5.61
N ALA A 72 -11.89 -2.39 -5.32
CA ALA A 72 -10.72 -2.94 -4.67
C ALA A 72 -10.03 -3.96 -5.57
N LEU A 73 -8.74 -3.77 -5.82
CA LEU A 73 -7.87 -4.72 -6.50
C LEU A 73 -7.09 -5.50 -5.44
N TYR A 74 -7.13 -6.82 -5.52
CA TYR A 74 -6.38 -7.68 -4.61
C TYR A 74 -5.83 -8.91 -5.34
N ASN A 75 -4.80 -9.53 -4.77
CA ASN A 75 -4.27 -10.78 -5.27
C ASN A 75 -4.03 -11.80 -4.15
N THR A 76 -3.97 -13.06 -4.55
CA THR A 76 -3.83 -14.22 -3.67
C THR A 76 -2.47 -14.90 -3.87
N LEU A 77 -2.03 -15.67 -2.88
CA LEU A 77 -0.87 -16.56 -3.01
C LEU A 77 -1.05 -17.62 -4.10
N GLU A 78 -2.28 -17.91 -4.50
CA GLU A 78 -2.59 -18.81 -5.63
C GLU A 78 -2.28 -18.20 -7.01
N GLY A 79 -1.85 -16.92 -7.06
CA GLY A 79 -1.60 -16.22 -8.33
C GLY A 79 -2.86 -15.68 -9.00
N LEU A 80 -3.93 -15.50 -8.24
CA LEU A 80 -5.16 -14.92 -8.70
C LEU A 80 -5.17 -13.42 -8.40
N THR A 81 -5.46 -12.58 -9.40
CA THR A 81 -5.72 -11.15 -9.23
C THR A 81 -7.19 -10.87 -9.51
N CYS A 82 -7.86 -10.18 -8.59
CA CYS A 82 -9.29 -9.89 -8.66
C CYS A 82 -9.56 -8.39 -8.53
N LEU A 83 -10.55 -7.91 -9.27
CA LEU A 83 -11.11 -6.58 -9.12
C LEU A 83 -12.54 -6.71 -8.56
N TRP A 84 -12.73 -6.22 -7.36
CA TRP A 84 -14.00 -6.28 -6.64
C TRP A 84 -14.72 -4.93 -6.71
N ASP A 85 -15.97 -4.93 -7.18
CA ASP A 85 -16.86 -3.79 -7.10
C ASP A 85 -17.44 -3.73 -5.67
N LEU A 86 -17.08 -2.69 -4.95
CA LEU A 86 -17.46 -2.50 -3.54
C LEU A 86 -18.89 -2.03 -3.36
N GLU A 87 -19.54 -1.50 -4.41
CA GLU A 87 -20.91 -1.04 -4.36
C GLU A 87 -21.88 -2.21 -4.57
N ASN A 88 -21.64 -2.98 -5.64
CA ASN A 88 -22.51 -4.11 -6.00
C ASN A 88 -22.11 -5.42 -5.29
N GLY A 89 -20.92 -5.48 -4.72
CA GLY A 89 -20.40 -6.66 -4.05
C GLY A 89 -19.94 -7.77 -5.00
N GLU A 90 -19.74 -7.50 -6.28
CA GLU A 90 -19.37 -8.47 -7.31
C GLU A 90 -17.89 -8.38 -7.70
N VAL A 91 -17.28 -9.50 -8.05
CA VAL A 91 -15.95 -9.54 -8.69
C VAL A 91 -16.13 -9.30 -10.18
N VAL A 92 -15.74 -8.10 -10.64
CA VAL A 92 -15.91 -7.64 -12.02
C VAL A 92 -14.70 -7.94 -12.91
N GLY A 93 -13.58 -8.37 -12.34
CA GLY A 93 -12.38 -8.78 -13.07
C GLY A 93 -11.66 -9.91 -12.34
N LYS A 94 -11.20 -10.91 -13.08
CA LYS A 94 -10.45 -12.06 -12.56
C LYS A 94 -9.36 -12.46 -13.53
N PHE A 95 -8.13 -12.59 -13.05
CA PHE A 95 -6.96 -12.99 -13.83
C PHE A 95 -6.14 -14.05 -13.09
N GLU A 96 -5.82 -15.15 -13.74
CA GLU A 96 -5.02 -16.26 -13.19
C GLU A 96 -3.62 -16.27 -13.81
N SER A 97 -2.59 -15.94 -13.01
CA SER A 97 -1.20 -15.90 -13.49
C SER A 97 -0.64 -17.28 -13.83
N TYR A 98 -1.23 -18.36 -13.29
CA TYR A 98 -0.80 -19.73 -13.53
C TYR A 98 -1.55 -20.44 -14.66
N ALA A 99 -2.51 -19.79 -15.32
CA ALA A 99 -3.20 -20.41 -16.45
C ALA A 99 -2.17 -20.72 -17.56
N ARG A 100 -1.90 -22.01 -17.75
CA ARG A 100 -0.92 -22.55 -18.70
C ARG A 100 -1.39 -22.33 -20.14
N THR A 101 -1.21 -21.15 -20.66
CA THR A 101 -1.11 -20.96 -22.11
C THR A 101 0.37 -20.94 -22.47
N ALA A 102 0.78 -21.85 -23.32
CA ALA A 102 2.16 -22.26 -23.58
C ALA A 102 3.10 -21.19 -24.21
N SER A 103 2.74 -19.90 -24.19
CA SER A 103 3.49 -18.85 -24.88
C SER A 103 3.93 -17.66 -24.05
N GLU A 104 3.48 -17.53 -22.79
CA GLU A 104 3.86 -16.39 -21.96
C GLU A 104 4.22 -16.84 -20.55
N SER A 105 5.43 -16.49 -20.09
CA SER A 105 5.82 -16.59 -18.69
C SER A 105 5.03 -15.59 -17.87
N SER A 106 3.84 -15.96 -17.40
CA SER A 106 3.11 -15.18 -16.43
C SER A 106 3.62 -15.54 -15.03
N GLU A 107 4.01 -14.55 -14.26
CA GLU A 107 4.47 -14.72 -12.90
C GLU A 107 3.37 -14.35 -11.92
N PRO A 108 3.26 -15.06 -10.77
CA PRO A 108 2.36 -14.65 -9.71
C PRO A 108 2.74 -13.26 -9.21
N ALA A 109 1.74 -12.39 -9.12
CA ALA A 109 1.94 -11.08 -8.54
C ALA A 109 2.08 -11.21 -7.02
N TRP A 110 3.08 -10.53 -6.44
CA TRP A 110 3.21 -10.35 -5.00
C TRP A 110 2.57 -9.04 -4.54
N SER A 111 2.65 -8.00 -5.35
CA SER A 111 2.01 -6.72 -5.08
C SER A 111 1.33 -6.18 -6.32
N VAL A 112 0.18 -5.56 -6.11
CA VAL A 112 -0.63 -4.93 -7.15
C VAL A 112 -0.96 -3.49 -6.79
N SER A 113 -1.15 -2.62 -7.81
CA SER A 113 -1.58 -1.24 -7.63
C SER A 113 -2.45 -0.79 -8.80
N LEU A 114 -3.61 -0.20 -8.51
CA LEU A 114 -4.48 0.43 -9.49
C LEU A 114 -3.90 1.78 -9.94
N ASN A 115 -3.95 2.04 -11.24
CA ASN A 115 -3.67 3.37 -11.76
C ASN A 115 -4.86 4.29 -11.38
N PRO A 116 -4.61 5.55 -10.94
CA PRO A 116 -5.66 6.51 -10.64
C PRO A 116 -6.66 6.75 -11.77
N ASN A 117 -6.27 6.50 -13.03
CA ASN A 117 -7.18 6.59 -14.18
C ASN A 117 -8.20 5.44 -14.27
N GLY A 118 -8.03 4.39 -13.46
CA GLY A 118 -8.91 3.22 -13.42
C GLY A 118 -8.81 2.26 -14.61
N GLN A 119 -7.94 2.52 -15.58
CA GLN A 119 -7.85 1.74 -16.83
C GLN A 119 -6.83 0.60 -16.76
N THR A 120 -5.81 0.76 -15.93
CA THR A 120 -4.71 -0.20 -15.80
C THR A 120 -4.36 -0.49 -14.36
N TYR A 121 -3.66 -1.59 -14.14
CA TYR A 121 -3.01 -1.88 -12.87
C TYR A 121 -1.58 -2.36 -13.08
N ALA A 122 -0.72 -2.08 -12.14
CA ALA A 122 0.64 -2.60 -12.06
C ALA A 122 0.68 -3.84 -11.18
N ALA A 123 1.54 -4.78 -11.54
CA ALA A 123 1.85 -5.98 -10.74
C ALA A 123 3.36 -6.21 -10.72
N THR A 124 3.90 -6.67 -9.58
CA THR A 124 5.30 -7.04 -9.42
C THR A 124 5.45 -8.29 -8.58
N GLY A 125 6.58 -9.00 -8.72
CA GLY A 125 6.87 -10.25 -8.02
C GLY A 125 8.24 -10.80 -8.36
N GLY A 126 8.32 -12.09 -8.70
CA GLY A 126 9.54 -12.88 -8.84
C GLY A 126 10.59 -12.33 -9.82
N SER A 127 10.18 -11.76 -10.95
CA SER A 127 11.10 -11.22 -11.96
C SER A 127 11.78 -9.91 -11.56
N GLY A 128 11.22 -9.18 -10.56
CA GLY A 128 11.68 -7.83 -10.22
C GLY A 128 11.41 -6.79 -11.29
N ASN A 129 10.43 -7.06 -12.15
CA ASN A 129 9.87 -6.13 -13.12
C ASN A 129 8.49 -5.65 -12.67
N VAL A 130 7.97 -4.61 -13.31
CA VAL A 130 6.59 -4.19 -13.18
C VAL A 130 5.85 -4.52 -14.48
N SER A 131 4.85 -5.36 -14.39
CA SER A 131 3.94 -5.66 -15.51
C SER A 131 2.72 -4.75 -15.42
N ILE A 132 2.36 -4.12 -16.52
CA ILE A 132 1.16 -3.28 -16.64
C ILE A 132 0.08 -4.08 -17.33
N HIS A 133 -1.08 -4.16 -16.71
CA HIS A 133 -2.24 -4.92 -17.16
C HIS A 133 -3.47 -4.03 -17.31
N SER A 134 -4.39 -4.43 -18.16
CA SER A 134 -5.71 -3.79 -18.25
C SER A 134 -6.53 -4.06 -16.98
N ALA A 135 -7.15 -3.01 -16.44
CA ALA A 135 -8.15 -3.07 -15.37
C ALA A 135 -9.58 -2.99 -15.90
N GLU A 136 -9.77 -2.86 -17.23
CA GLU A 136 -11.08 -2.85 -17.84
C GLU A 136 -11.74 -4.23 -17.77
N PRO A 137 -13.02 -4.37 -17.36
CA PRO A 137 -13.67 -5.66 -17.20
C PRO A 137 -13.61 -6.56 -18.42
N SER A 138 -13.73 -5.98 -19.63
CA SER A 138 -13.71 -6.72 -20.90
C SER A 138 -12.34 -7.30 -21.27
N SER A 139 -11.26 -6.76 -20.72
CA SER A 139 -9.87 -7.14 -21.01
C SER A 139 -9.02 -7.29 -19.75
N PHE A 140 -9.66 -7.50 -18.61
CA PHE A 140 -9.01 -7.57 -17.30
C PHE A 140 -7.87 -8.59 -17.29
N GLY A 141 -6.71 -8.16 -16.80
CA GLY A 141 -5.51 -9.00 -16.74
C GLY A 141 -4.71 -9.10 -18.05
N GLN A 142 -5.21 -8.56 -19.18
CA GLN A 142 -4.44 -8.51 -20.40
C GLN A 142 -3.19 -7.63 -20.19
N ARG A 143 -1.99 -8.25 -20.36
CA ARG A 143 -0.72 -7.55 -20.21
C ARG A 143 -0.51 -6.57 -21.36
N GLN A 144 -0.25 -5.32 -21.03
CA GLN A 144 0.01 -4.24 -21.98
C GLN A 144 1.50 -4.02 -22.19
N SER A 145 2.27 -3.93 -21.08
CA SER A 145 3.71 -3.72 -21.13
C SER A 145 4.45 -4.32 -19.92
N VAL A 146 5.78 -4.36 -20.00
CA VAL A 146 6.67 -4.78 -18.90
C VAL A 146 7.78 -3.76 -18.75
N LEU A 147 7.86 -3.16 -17.57
CA LEU A 147 8.85 -2.18 -17.20
C LEU A 147 10.00 -2.88 -16.46
N SER A 148 11.17 -2.94 -17.10
CA SER A 148 12.30 -3.67 -16.55
C SER A 148 13.15 -2.80 -15.62
N SER A 149 13.44 -3.32 -14.43
CA SER A 149 14.43 -2.73 -13.51
C SER A 149 15.89 -2.98 -13.93
N GLY A 150 16.11 -3.88 -14.89
CA GLY A 150 17.43 -4.37 -15.28
C GLY A 150 18.09 -5.25 -14.22
N ARG A 151 17.33 -5.69 -13.20
CA ARG A 151 17.79 -6.51 -12.08
C ARG A 151 16.83 -7.65 -11.81
N ASN A 152 17.36 -8.86 -11.59
CA ASN A 152 16.56 -10.02 -11.21
C ASN A 152 16.48 -10.11 -9.68
N LYS A 153 15.73 -9.20 -9.08
CA LYS A 153 15.48 -9.14 -7.64
C LYS A 153 13.99 -9.11 -7.38
N PHE A 154 13.54 -9.89 -6.40
CA PHE A 154 12.13 -9.98 -6.09
C PHE A 154 11.51 -8.60 -5.84
N GLY A 155 10.42 -8.28 -6.56
CA GLY A 155 9.64 -7.05 -6.38
C GLY A 155 8.69 -7.21 -5.19
N MET A 156 8.95 -6.44 -4.13
CA MET A 156 8.23 -6.54 -2.86
C MET A 156 6.93 -5.75 -2.84
N PHE A 157 6.91 -4.58 -3.47
CA PHE A 157 5.77 -3.68 -3.46
C PHE A 157 5.78 -2.79 -4.70
N CYS A 158 4.61 -2.46 -5.24
CA CYS A 158 4.47 -1.46 -6.28
C CYS A 158 3.32 -0.49 -5.96
N LYS A 159 3.48 0.78 -6.37
CA LYS A 159 2.47 1.81 -6.17
C LYS A 159 2.51 2.86 -7.27
N HIS A 160 1.36 3.11 -7.91
CA HIS A 160 1.21 4.24 -8.83
C HIS A 160 1.30 5.57 -8.08
N SER A 161 1.88 6.57 -8.74
CA SER A 161 1.80 7.94 -8.27
C SER A 161 0.36 8.46 -8.39
N PRO A 162 -0.08 9.37 -7.50
CA PRO A 162 -1.43 9.94 -7.54
C PRO A 162 -1.79 10.65 -8.86
N ASP A 163 -0.81 11.18 -9.58
CA ASP A 163 -0.98 11.77 -10.92
C ASP A 163 -1.14 10.73 -12.04
N GLY A 164 -0.97 9.44 -11.73
CA GLY A 164 -1.10 8.33 -12.68
C GLY A 164 0.00 8.24 -13.73
N THR A 165 1.07 9.02 -13.62
CA THR A 165 2.12 9.08 -14.66
C THR A 165 3.30 8.15 -14.39
N ARG A 166 3.49 7.75 -13.12
CA ARG A 166 4.64 6.95 -12.68
C ARG A 166 4.20 5.75 -11.85
N VAL A 167 5.05 4.74 -11.80
CA VAL A 167 4.94 3.65 -10.83
C VAL A 167 6.27 3.47 -10.10
N ALA A 168 6.20 3.36 -8.78
CA ALA A 168 7.32 2.98 -7.93
C ALA A 168 7.27 1.49 -7.64
N MET A 169 8.41 0.81 -7.67
CA MET A 169 8.57 -0.58 -7.25
C MET A 169 9.71 -0.67 -6.26
N SER A 170 9.51 -1.43 -5.20
CA SER A 170 10.57 -1.77 -4.25
C SER A 170 11.02 -3.22 -4.38
N SER A 171 12.23 -3.52 -3.93
CA SER A 171 12.83 -4.85 -4.02
C SER A 171 13.24 -5.43 -2.66
N GLU A 172 13.42 -6.73 -2.63
CA GLU A 172 14.00 -7.48 -1.50
C GLU A 172 15.41 -7.01 -1.11
N ALA A 173 16.13 -6.42 -2.07
CA ALA A 173 17.52 -5.97 -1.88
C ALA A 173 17.63 -4.49 -1.48
N GLY A 174 16.50 -3.84 -1.10
CA GLY A 174 16.50 -2.47 -0.60
C GLY A 174 16.51 -1.38 -1.66
N GLN A 175 16.40 -1.75 -2.96
CA GLN A 175 16.29 -0.77 -4.02
C GLN A 175 14.83 -0.35 -4.24
N ILE A 176 14.67 0.89 -4.71
CA ILE A 176 13.41 1.44 -5.19
C ILE A 176 13.62 1.94 -6.62
N TYR A 177 12.74 1.56 -7.51
CA TYR A 177 12.75 1.92 -8.92
C TYR A 177 11.53 2.78 -9.23
N ILE A 178 11.74 3.89 -9.94
CA ILE A 178 10.66 4.76 -10.44
C ILE A 178 10.62 4.64 -11.95
N PHE A 179 9.48 4.28 -12.49
CA PHE A 179 9.24 4.17 -13.92
C PHE A 179 8.28 5.25 -14.39
N ASP A 180 8.52 5.75 -15.60
CA ASP A 180 7.58 6.55 -16.37
C ASP A 180 6.70 5.62 -17.20
N LEU A 181 5.39 5.76 -17.06
CA LEU A 181 4.42 4.87 -17.73
C LEU A 181 4.27 5.23 -19.22
N ALA A 182 4.34 6.50 -19.58
CA ALA A 182 4.18 6.93 -20.97
C ALA A 182 5.42 6.62 -21.81
N ALA A 183 6.61 6.82 -21.24
CA ALA A 183 7.87 6.52 -21.91
C ALA A 183 8.31 5.05 -21.78
N GLU A 184 7.65 4.27 -20.91
CA GLU A 184 7.99 2.88 -20.53
C GLU A 184 9.47 2.73 -20.11
N LYS A 185 9.98 3.69 -19.33
CA LYS A 185 11.40 3.76 -18.97
C LYS A 185 11.60 3.89 -17.47
N LEU A 186 12.72 3.30 -17.01
CA LEU A 186 13.24 3.52 -15.68
C LEU A 186 13.78 4.97 -15.58
N LEU A 187 13.19 5.78 -14.68
CA LEU A 187 13.62 7.15 -14.42
C LEU A 187 14.70 7.22 -13.36
N SER A 188 14.56 6.45 -12.28
CA SER A 188 15.43 6.56 -11.11
C SER A 188 15.53 5.25 -10.35
N THR A 189 16.69 5.07 -9.71
CA THR A 189 16.94 3.98 -8.77
C THR A 189 17.49 4.56 -7.48
N TYR A 190 16.80 4.31 -6.37
CA TYR A 190 17.26 4.65 -5.01
C TYR A 190 17.82 3.41 -4.33
N THR A 191 18.98 3.56 -3.67
CA THR A 191 19.71 2.49 -2.97
C THR A 191 19.96 2.86 -1.50
N SER A 192 18.95 3.45 -0.87
CA SER A 192 19.11 4.06 0.45
C SER A 192 18.83 3.10 1.62
N HIS A 193 18.13 1.98 1.36
CA HIS A 193 17.85 0.95 2.36
C HIS A 193 18.87 -0.19 2.33
N ALA A 194 19.14 -0.74 3.51
CA ALA A 194 20.07 -1.87 3.68
C ALA A 194 19.37 -3.25 3.58
N MET A 195 18.05 -3.30 3.67
CA MET A 195 17.22 -4.51 3.66
C MET A 195 15.98 -4.30 2.80
N ALA A 196 15.15 -5.35 2.66
CA ALA A 196 13.94 -5.32 1.86
C ALA A 196 13.04 -4.12 2.19
N VAL A 197 12.48 -3.48 1.15
CA VAL A 197 11.52 -2.40 1.29
C VAL A 197 10.11 -2.97 1.14
N ARG A 198 9.35 -2.96 2.23
CA ARG A 198 8.06 -3.63 2.35
C ARG A 198 6.87 -2.82 1.85
N SER A 199 6.96 -1.49 1.91
CA SER A 199 5.84 -0.63 1.53
C SER A 199 6.33 0.72 1.02
N LEU A 200 5.54 1.32 0.14
CA LEU A 200 5.78 2.63 -0.48
C LEU A 200 4.50 3.47 -0.42
N ALA A 201 4.64 4.74 -0.10
CA ALA A 201 3.54 5.71 -0.15
C ALA A 201 3.99 6.99 -0.83
N TRP A 202 3.20 7.45 -1.79
CA TRP A 202 3.39 8.74 -2.45
C TRP A 202 2.74 9.87 -1.66
N SER A 203 3.34 11.05 -1.70
CA SER A 203 2.59 12.25 -1.31
C SER A 203 1.50 12.57 -2.34
N PRO A 204 0.38 13.20 -1.93
CA PRO A 204 -0.74 13.50 -2.83
C PRO A 204 -0.36 14.34 -4.06
N ASP A 205 0.68 15.16 -3.96
CA ASP A 205 1.22 15.96 -5.07
C ASP A 205 2.20 15.19 -5.97
N SER A 206 2.41 13.89 -5.72
CA SER A 206 3.33 13.02 -6.46
C SER A 206 4.80 13.47 -6.45
N GLN A 207 5.22 14.31 -5.49
CA GLN A 207 6.58 14.86 -5.44
C GLN A 207 7.49 14.11 -4.45
N LEU A 208 6.90 13.55 -3.40
CA LEU A 208 7.62 12.77 -2.40
C LEU A 208 7.18 11.30 -2.44
N LEU A 209 8.12 10.43 -2.15
CA LEU A 209 7.88 9.02 -1.91
C LEU A 209 8.45 8.66 -0.54
N VAL A 210 7.65 8.05 0.31
CA VAL A 210 8.08 7.51 1.61
C VAL A 210 8.15 6.00 1.51
N SER A 211 9.27 5.44 1.93
CA SER A 211 9.52 4.00 1.92
C SER A 211 9.70 3.45 3.33
N ALA A 212 9.19 2.23 3.56
CA ALA A 212 9.28 1.50 4.81
C ALA A 212 10.05 0.18 4.61
N SER A 213 11.01 -0.11 5.48
CA SER A 213 11.94 -1.23 5.28
C SER A 213 12.16 -2.07 6.53
N GLU A 214 12.60 -3.32 6.30
CA GLU A 214 13.09 -4.25 7.32
C GLU A 214 14.34 -3.71 8.05
N ASP A 215 15.03 -2.70 7.49
CA ASP A 215 16.14 -2.01 8.16
C ASP A 215 15.71 -1.09 9.31
N LYS A 216 14.40 -1.12 9.69
CA LYS A 216 13.76 -0.40 10.79
C LYS A 216 13.61 1.10 10.55
N ARG A 217 13.73 1.54 9.30
CA ARG A 217 13.73 2.95 8.91
C ARG A 217 12.63 3.24 7.90
N LEU A 218 12.20 4.50 7.92
CA LEU A 218 11.50 5.09 6.79
C LEU A 218 12.45 6.10 6.13
N ILE A 219 12.38 6.20 4.81
CA ILE A 219 13.16 7.19 4.05
C ILE A 219 12.22 8.00 3.19
N ILE A 220 12.40 9.31 3.22
CA ILE A 220 11.69 10.26 2.36
C ILE A 220 12.57 10.52 1.15
N HIS A 221 12.02 10.30 -0.04
CA HIS A 221 12.66 10.54 -1.33
C HIS A 221 11.97 11.70 -2.04
N ASP A 222 12.72 12.67 -2.55
CA ASP A 222 12.21 13.69 -3.45
C ASP A 222 12.42 13.24 -4.89
N VAL A 223 11.32 12.88 -5.54
CA VAL A 223 11.37 12.28 -6.89
C VAL A 223 11.60 13.32 -8.01
N ARG A 224 11.59 14.61 -7.68
CA ARG A 224 11.89 15.68 -8.64
C ARG A 224 13.37 15.75 -9.00
N TYR A 225 14.25 15.37 -8.06
CA TYR A 225 15.71 15.52 -8.20
C TYR A 225 16.42 14.29 -8.74
N SER A 226 15.70 13.25 -9.13
CA SER A 226 16.30 12.00 -9.60
C SER A 226 16.97 12.11 -10.97
N ALA A 227 16.72 13.16 -11.72
CA ALA A 227 17.29 13.39 -13.05
C ALA A 227 18.81 13.67 -13.07
N SER A 228 19.48 13.80 -11.92
CA SER A 228 20.92 14.14 -11.84
C SER A 228 21.87 12.95 -11.98
N GLY A 229 21.39 11.75 -12.28
CA GLY A 229 22.22 10.60 -12.67
C GLY A 229 23.08 9.96 -11.57
N LYS A 230 22.98 10.39 -10.31
CA LYS A 230 23.67 9.73 -9.18
C LYS A 230 22.72 8.79 -8.45
N PRO A 231 22.98 7.47 -8.40
CA PRO A 231 22.21 6.55 -7.59
C PRO A 231 22.13 7.05 -6.14
N GLY A 232 20.93 7.05 -5.55
CA GLY A 232 20.72 7.42 -4.15
C GLY A 232 20.65 8.92 -3.84
N SER A 233 20.73 9.82 -4.82
CA SER A 233 20.74 11.27 -4.59
C SER A 233 19.38 11.87 -4.19
N GLY A 234 18.27 11.12 -4.24
CA GLY A 234 16.92 11.62 -3.93
C GLY A 234 16.46 11.43 -2.48
N ALA A 235 17.27 10.82 -1.61
CA ALA A 235 16.91 10.66 -0.19
C ALA A 235 17.05 12.01 0.53
N VAL A 236 15.92 12.54 1.01
CA VAL A 236 15.85 13.84 1.70
C VAL A 236 16.01 13.69 3.20
N ALA A 237 15.46 12.63 3.76
CA ALA A 237 15.50 12.36 5.19
C ALA A 237 15.36 10.87 5.49
N THR A 238 15.94 10.46 6.61
CA THR A 238 15.77 9.15 7.23
C THR A 238 15.06 9.34 8.57
N LEU A 239 13.94 8.64 8.75
CA LEU A 239 13.17 8.63 9.99
C LEU A 239 13.51 7.35 10.75
N THR A 240 13.99 7.51 11.98
CA THR A 240 14.43 6.41 12.84
C THR A 240 13.64 6.43 14.16
N GLY A 241 13.35 5.25 14.70
CA GLY A 241 12.61 5.14 15.96
C GLY A 241 11.84 3.84 16.13
N HIS A 242 11.63 3.06 15.05
CA HIS A 242 11.15 1.70 15.17
C HIS A 242 12.26 0.76 15.66
N SER A 243 11.91 -0.22 16.50
CA SER A 243 12.86 -1.21 17.03
C SER A 243 12.88 -2.51 16.23
N SER A 244 11.92 -2.70 15.30
CA SER A 244 11.84 -3.85 14.38
C SER A 244 11.47 -3.41 12.97
N TRP A 245 11.21 -4.36 12.06
CA TRP A 245 10.85 -4.13 10.67
C TRP A 245 9.67 -3.16 10.52
N VAL A 246 9.78 -2.22 9.59
CA VAL A 246 8.64 -1.37 9.22
C VAL A 246 7.94 -2.03 8.03
N LEU A 247 6.69 -2.42 8.25
CA LEU A 247 5.95 -3.28 7.33
C LEU A 247 5.01 -2.51 6.41
N SER A 248 4.50 -1.38 6.86
CA SER A 248 3.58 -0.54 6.12
C SER A 248 3.82 0.94 6.33
N VAL A 249 3.46 1.74 5.33
CA VAL A 249 3.53 3.19 5.36
C VAL A 249 2.38 3.80 4.57
N ASP A 250 1.87 4.93 5.04
CA ASP A 250 0.92 5.75 4.30
C ASP A 250 1.20 7.25 4.57
N VAL A 251 0.79 8.12 3.65
CA VAL A 251 0.97 9.58 3.75
C VAL A 251 -0.39 10.25 3.88
N SER A 252 -0.52 11.21 4.80
CA SER A 252 -1.77 11.92 5.02
C SER A 252 -2.22 12.72 3.80
N PRO A 253 -3.55 12.93 3.62
CA PRO A 253 -4.09 13.64 2.46
C PRO A 253 -3.60 15.09 2.31
N ASP A 254 -3.12 15.71 3.41
CA ASP A 254 -2.54 17.05 3.42
C ASP A 254 -1.01 17.06 3.25
N ALA A 255 -0.40 15.90 3.02
CA ALA A 255 1.05 15.70 2.85
C ALA A 255 1.91 16.12 4.08
N ARG A 256 1.32 16.30 5.27
CA ARG A 256 2.05 16.76 6.46
C ARG A 256 2.59 15.62 7.31
N LEU A 257 1.85 14.52 7.35
CA LEU A 257 2.15 13.39 8.22
C LEU A 257 2.40 12.11 7.41
N ALA A 258 3.24 11.25 7.92
CA ALA A 258 3.32 9.86 7.52
C ALA A 258 2.90 8.95 8.68
N LEU A 259 2.33 7.80 8.34
CA LEU A 259 1.89 6.76 9.25
C LEU A 259 2.71 5.51 8.95
N SER A 260 3.18 4.80 9.97
CA SER A 260 3.88 3.53 9.79
C SER A 260 3.41 2.47 10.77
N GLY A 261 3.29 1.24 10.29
CA GLY A 261 3.07 0.03 11.07
C GLY A 261 4.31 -0.84 11.08
N SER A 262 4.59 -1.47 12.22
CA SER A 262 5.83 -2.20 12.42
C SER A 262 5.64 -3.51 13.19
N ALA A 263 6.59 -4.44 12.98
CA ALA A 263 6.77 -5.65 13.76
C ALA A 263 7.22 -5.38 15.21
N ASP A 264 7.50 -4.13 15.58
CA ASP A 264 7.71 -3.74 16.98
C ASP A 264 6.40 -3.52 17.76
N LYS A 265 5.26 -3.86 17.13
CA LYS A 265 3.91 -3.71 17.69
C LYS A 265 3.51 -2.26 17.92
N THR A 266 4.07 -1.34 17.15
CA THR A 266 3.69 0.07 17.25
C THR A 266 3.21 0.62 15.92
N VAL A 267 2.27 1.58 16.02
CA VAL A 267 1.98 2.55 14.97
C VAL A 267 2.68 3.85 15.35
N LYS A 268 3.43 4.42 14.41
CA LYS A 268 4.03 5.75 14.60
C LYS A 268 3.50 6.74 13.58
N VAL A 269 3.29 7.95 14.05
CA VAL A 269 2.95 9.11 13.22
C VAL A 269 4.16 10.03 13.17
N TRP A 270 4.56 10.42 11.97
CA TRP A 270 5.74 11.22 11.71
C TRP A 270 5.35 12.55 11.08
N ASP A 271 5.90 13.65 11.57
CA ASP A 271 5.83 14.93 10.90
C ASP A 271 6.91 14.97 9.80
N LEU A 272 6.48 15.08 8.54
CA LEU A 272 7.39 15.05 7.38
C LEU A 272 8.27 16.30 7.30
N THR A 273 7.80 17.43 7.80
CA THR A 273 8.56 18.69 7.83
C THR A 273 9.57 18.68 8.98
N ALA A 274 9.13 18.29 10.18
CA ALA A 274 9.98 18.19 11.35
C ALA A 274 10.91 16.97 11.31
N ARG A 275 10.62 15.98 10.44
CA ARG A 275 11.35 14.71 10.28
C ARG A 275 11.48 13.93 11.58
N ALA A 276 10.42 13.92 12.36
CA ALA A 276 10.40 13.33 13.69
C ALA A 276 9.06 12.62 13.98
N ALA A 277 9.11 11.59 14.82
CA ALA A 277 7.90 10.97 15.34
C ALA A 277 7.17 11.94 16.27
N VAL A 278 5.88 12.15 16.01
CA VAL A 278 5.00 13.03 16.79
C VAL A 278 3.97 12.25 17.59
N SER A 279 3.79 10.98 17.29
CA SER A 279 2.96 10.05 18.08
C SER A 279 3.50 8.63 17.97
N THR A 280 3.31 7.85 19.05
CA THR A 280 3.57 6.40 19.07
C THR A 280 2.41 5.73 19.78
N ILE A 281 1.81 4.76 19.14
CA ILE A 281 0.66 4.02 19.62
C ILE A 281 1.08 2.56 19.75
N GLN A 282 0.83 1.97 20.91
CA GLN A 282 1.13 0.57 21.19
C GLN A 282 -0.04 -0.30 20.75
N GLU A 283 0.25 -1.34 19.99
CA GLU A 283 -0.69 -2.38 19.55
C GLU A 283 -0.43 -3.71 20.26
N THR A 284 -1.38 -4.63 20.15
CA THR A 284 -1.31 -5.96 20.77
C THR A 284 -0.43 -6.93 20.00
N GLY A 285 -0.37 -6.78 18.67
CA GLY A 285 0.41 -7.60 17.74
C GLY A 285 1.22 -6.76 16.76
N GLU A 286 1.96 -7.42 15.88
CA GLU A 286 2.66 -6.76 14.78
C GLU A 286 1.67 -6.02 13.88
N VAL A 287 2.01 -4.82 13.42
CA VAL A 287 1.15 -3.98 12.56
C VAL A 287 1.60 -4.12 11.11
N TRP A 288 0.80 -4.82 10.31
CA TRP A 288 1.11 -5.15 8.92
C TRP A 288 0.50 -4.17 7.92
N GLY A 289 -0.58 -3.50 8.29
CA GLY A 289 -1.28 -2.54 7.45
C GLY A 289 -1.68 -1.29 8.19
N VAL A 290 -1.49 -0.13 7.55
CA VAL A 290 -2.00 1.16 8.01
C VAL A 290 -2.55 1.94 6.83
N SER A 291 -3.59 2.75 7.06
CA SER A 291 -4.14 3.63 6.03
C SER A 291 -4.79 4.87 6.63
N TRP A 292 -4.44 6.05 6.13
CA TRP A 292 -5.13 7.28 6.44
C TRP A 292 -6.53 7.31 5.82
N ARG A 293 -7.48 7.96 6.54
CA ARG A 293 -8.75 8.35 5.92
C ARG A 293 -8.46 9.35 4.81
N PRO A 294 -8.88 9.09 3.55
CA PRO A 294 -8.49 9.91 2.40
C PRO A 294 -9.31 11.21 2.29
N ARG A 295 -9.52 11.88 3.42
CA ARG A 295 -10.16 13.21 3.51
C ARG A 295 -9.23 14.15 4.26
N PRO A 296 -9.12 15.43 3.85
CA PRO A 296 -8.36 16.40 4.61
C PRO A 296 -8.86 16.46 6.05
N PRO A 297 -7.97 16.57 7.05
CA PRO A 297 -8.37 16.67 8.43
C PRO A 297 -9.20 17.94 8.66
N GLN A 298 -10.23 17.85 9.51
CA GLN A 298 -11.00 19.02 9.91
C GLN A 298 -10.13 19.96 10.77
N HIS A 299 -10.50 21.25 10.82
CA HIS A 299 -9.78 22.24 11.60
C HIS A 299 -9.59 21.79 13.05
N GLY A 300 -8.31 21.73 13.50
CA GLY A 300 -7.93 21.30 14.85
C GLY A 300 -7.74 19.81 15.04
N SER A 301 -8.02 18.96 14.03
CA SER A 301 -7.78 17.51 14.07
C SER A 301 -6.49 17.15 13.37
N ALA A 302 -5.83 16.09 13.85
CA ALA A 302 -4.68 15.45 13.18
C ALA A 302 -5.09 14.42 12.13
N GLY A 303 -6.41 14.26 11.86
CA GLY A 303 -6.94 13.27 10.93
C GLY A 303 -7.33 11.94 11.60
N GLU A 304 -7.72 10.98 10.79
CA GLU A 304 -8.16 9.64 11.21
C GLU A 304 -7.44 8.60 10.37
N PHE A 305 -7.21 7.43 10.94
CA PHE A 305 -6.58 6.31 10.25
C PHE A 305 -7.03 4.95 10.80
N VAL A 306 -6.67 3.91 10.09
CA VAL A 306 -6.85 2.52 10.52
C VAL A 306 -5.51 1.80 10.60
N SER A 307 -5.41 0.86 11.55
CA SER A 307 -4.34 -0.11 11.67
C SER A 307 -4.89 -1.54 11.70
N ALA A 308 -4.10 -2.50 11.25
CA ALA A 308 -4.43 -3.92 11.34
C ALA A 308 -3.15 -4.76 11.27
N GLY A 309 -3.19 -5.99 11.78
CA GLY A 309 -2.01 -6.84 11.78
C GLY A 309 -2.22 -8.25 12.29
N GLU A 310 -1.27 -8.72 13.08
CA GLU A 310 -1.13 -10.11 13.54
C GLU A 310 -2.37 -10.64 14.28
N ASP A 311 -3.07 -9.82 15.02
CA ASP A 311 -4.21 -10.23 15.85
C ASP A 311 -5.55 -10.34 15.09
N GLY A 312 -5.53 -10.04 13.77
CA GLY A 312 -6.72 -10.16 12.92
C GLY A 312 -7.75 -9.03 13.09
N ILE A 313 -7.47 -8.01 13.89
CA ILE A 313 -8.40 -6.93 14.21
C ILE A 313 -8.05 -5.68 13.40
N VAL A 314 -9.07 -5.04 12.82
CA VAL A 314 -8.95 -3.69 12.24
C VAL A 314 -9.34 -2.67 13.30
N ARG A 315 -8.48 -1.66 13.55
CA ARG A 315 -8.69 -0.61 14.56
C ARG A 315 -8.77 0.75 13.92
N TRP A 316 -9.73 1.55 14.40
CA TRP A 316 -9.92 2.94 13.98
C TRP A 316 -9.35 3.89 15.02
N TRP A 317 -8.64 4.90 14.54
CA TRP A 317 -7.98 5.91 15.34
C TRP A 317 -8.40 7.30 14.88
N ARG A 318 -8.61 8.21 15.83
CA ARG A 318 -8.94 9.62 15.56
C ARG A 318 -7.97 10.55 16.26
N GLY A 319 -7.59 11.65 15.62
CA GLY A 319 -6.79 12.71 16.25
C GLY A 319 -7.54 13.34 17.42
N ALA A 320 -6.86 13.54 18.55
CA ALA A 320 -7.43 14.27 19.67
C ALA A 320 -7.73 15.70 19.23
N GLY A 321 -8.91 16.21 19.58
CA GLY A 321 -9.42 17.53 19.15
C GLY A 321 -10.45 17.49 18.00
N ALA A 322 -10.71 16.33 17.41
CA ALA A 322 -11.88 16.12 16.54
C ALA A 322 -13.10 15.83 17.43
N SER A 323 -14.01 16.76 17.55
CA SER A 323 -15.32 16.60 18.19
C SER A 323 -16.39 16.31 17.15
#